data_a6e3496bdd4c81b45dfee9b802d53b37
#
_entry.id   a6e3496bdd4c81b45dfee9b802d53b37
#
_cell.length_a   1.000
_cell.length_b   1.000
_cell.length_c   1.000
_cell.angle_alpha   90.00
_cell.angle_beta   90.00
_cell.angle_gamma   90.00
#
_symmetry.space_group_name_H-M   'P 1'
#
loop_
_entity.id
_entity.type
_entity.pdbx_description
1 polymer ?
#
loop_
_entity_poly.entity_id
_entity_poly.type
_entity_poly.pdbx_seq_one_letter_code
_entity_poly.pdbx_strand_id
1 'polypeptide(L)'
;ESNGKSVRHDGAAVDCRTSPILWGEQGINGQHAYFQLVHQGTQLVPVDFIGVLDAGREDEGLHRIAFANLVAQAEALMRGKTAAEAEAEMRAAGLPEDRIAALLPHRVFPGNRPSNVLLLDRLDPFTLGALIAAYEHRTFVQGVIWDVNSFDQWGVELGKQLAARVLAELDPRAVSPSERAHDASTRGLIERYRAHPR
;
A
#
# COMPACT_ATOMS: atom_id res chain seq x y z
N GLU A 1 4.41 7.65 -6.13
CA GLU A 1 5.29 7.71 -7.31
C GLU A 1 5.94 9.09 -7.45
N SER A 2 5.14 10.17 -7.54
CA SER A 2 5.59 11.52 -7.86
C SER A 2 6.76 12.03 -7.01
N ASN A 3 6.77 11.72 -5.73
CA ASN A 3 7.81 12.11 -4.78
C ASN A 3 8.86 11.01 -4.51
N GLY A 4 8.87 9.94 -5.29
CA GLY A 4 9.86 8.87 -5.18
C GLY A 4 11.21 9.29 -5.76
N LYS A 5 11.84 10.28 -5.15
CA LYS A 5 13.09 10.90 -5.62
C LYS A 5 14.17 10.79 -4.54
N SER A 6 15.40 10.62 -4.96
CA SER A 6 16.59 10.56 -4.10
C SER A 6 17.47 11.81 -4.20
N VAL A 7 17.07 12.80 -5.01
CA VAL A 7 17.85 14.01 -5.32
C VAL A 7 16.96 15.23 -5.16
N ARG A 8 17.47 16.28 -4.51
CA ARG A 8 16.85 17.59 -4.34
C ARG A 8 16.96 18.42 -5.61
N HIS A 9 16.25 19.58 -5.65
CA HIS A 9 16.32 20.50 -6.79
C HIS A 9 17.74 21.00 -7.10
N ASP A 10 18.59 21.15 -6.09
CA ASP A 10 19.99 21.57 -6.24
C ASP A 10 20.95 20.44 -6.65
N GLY A 11 20.46 19.22 -6.82
CA GLY A 11 21.24 18.05 -7.14
C GLY A 11 21.86 17.33 -5.95
N ALA A 12 21.65 17.79 -4.71
CA ALA A 12 22.11 17.10 -3.52
C ALA A 12 21.27 15.86 -3.22
N ALA A 13 21.88 14.86 -2.60
CA ALA A 13 21.14 13.67 -2.15
C ALA A 13 20.15 14.02 -1.05
N VAL A 14 18.98 13.40 -1.08
CA VAL A 14 17.99 13.49 0.01
C VAL A 14 18.49 12.67 1.19
N ASP A 15 18.39 13.22 2.41
CA ASP A 15 18.86 12.62 3.66
C ASP A 15 17.75 11.91 4.47
N CYS A 16 16.56 11.79 3.90
CA CYS A 16 15.41 11.14 4.52
C CYS A 16 14.72 10.18 3.54
N ARG A 17 13.78 9.38 4.07
CA ARG A 17 12.92 8.54 3.22
C ARG A 17 11.83 9.40 2.59
N THR A 18 11.80 9.43 1.27
CA THR A 18 10.76 10.09 0.49
C THR A 18 9.72 9.07 0.04
N SER A 19 8.52 9.53 -0.27
CA SER A 19 7.44 8.79 -0.89
C SER A 19 7.18 7.37 -0.33
N PRO A 20 6.21 7.19 0.55
CA PRO A 20 5.84 5.86 1.03
C PRO A 20 5.32 5.01 -0.13
N ILE A 21 5.50 3.70 -0.03
CA ILE A 21 4.78 2.76 -0.89
C ILE A 21 3.31 2.81 -0.47
N LEU A 22 2.43 3.14 -1.42
CA LEU A 22 0.99 3.24 -1.20
C LEU A 22 0.30 2.03 -1.82
N TRP A 23 -0.63 1.47 -1.08
CA TRP A 23 -1.62 0.52 -1.60
C TRP A 23 -2.94 0.78 -0.90
N GLY A 24 -4.00 0.32 -1.48
CA GLY A 24 -5.33 0.50 -0.90
C GLY A 24 -6.34 -0.44 -1.55
N GLU A 25 -7.41 -0.68 -0.83
CA GLU A 25 -8.49 -1.54 -1.24
C GLU A 25 -9.75 -1.21 -0.43
N GLN A 26 -10.89 -1.76 -0.85
CA GLN A 26 -12.09 -1.75 0.00
C GLN A 26 -11.77 -2.42 1.35
N GLY A 27 -12.16 -1.78 2.45
CA GLY A 27 -11.76 -2.18 3.79
C GLY A 27 -12.10 -3.63 4.14
N ILE A 28 -13.25 -4.14 3.66
CA ILE A 28 -13.65 -5.54 3.87
C ILE A 28 -12.63 -6.52 3.26
N ASN A 29 -12.16 -6.26 2.05
CA ASN A 29 -11.13 -7.08 1.40
C ASN A 29 -9.76 -6.85 2.06
N GLY A 30 -9.42 -5.59 2.33
CA GLY A 30 -8.17 -5.18 2.97
C GLY A 30 -7.91 -5.89 4.30
N GLN A 31 -8.94 -6.14 5.10
CA GLN A 31 -8.83 -6.89 6.36
C GLN A 31 -8.18 -8.27 6.17
N HIS A 32 -8.45 -8.93 5.05
CA HIS A 32 -7.92 -10.26 4.74
C HIS A 32 -6.63 -10.22 3.91
N ALA A 33 -6.26 -9.07 3.37
CA ALA A 33 -5.10 -8.91 2.51
C ALA A 33 -3.84 -8.44 3.24
N TYR A 34 -3.94 -7.38 4.06
CA TYR A 34 -2.75 -6.75 4.66
C TYR A 34 -2.92 -6.24 6.09
N PHE A 35 -4.07 -6.35 6.73
CA PHE A 35 -4.26 -5.84 8.09
C PHE A 35 -3.40 -6.55 9.14
N GLN A 36 -3.05 -7.82 8.94
CA GLN A 36 -2.09 -8.51 9.80
C GLN A 36 -0.74 -7.77 9.85
N LEU A 37 -0.24 -7.32 8.69
CA LEU A 37 0.98 -6.51 8.59
C LEU A 37 0.81 -5.17 9.32
N VAL A 38 -0.33 -4.51 9.15
CA VAL A 38 -0.60 -3.20 9.75
C VAL A 38 -0.65 -3.30 11.28
N HIS A 39 -1.27 -4.34 11.84
CA HIS A 39 -1.40 -4.54 13.29
C HIS A 39 -0.11 -5.01 13.96
N GLN A 40 0.56 -6.03 13.44
CA GLN A 40 1.68 -6.72 14.10
C GLN A 40 2.98 -6.74 13.29
N GLY A 41 2.98 -6.18 12.08
CA GLY A 41 4.18 -6.15 11.25
C GLY A 41 5.30 -5.30 11.85
N THR A 42 6.52 -5.60 11.45
CA THR A 42 7.73 -4.88 11.88
C THR A 42 7.88 -3.49 11.26
N GLN A 43 7.16 -3.23 10.15
CA GLN A 43 7.11 -1.92 9.51
C GLN A 43 5.93 -1.11 10.06
N LEU A 44 6.20 0.16 10.39
CA LEU A 44 5.13 1.10 10.72
C LEU A 44 4.48 1.60 9.43
N VAL A 45 3.20 1.30 9.26
CA VAL A 45 2.42 1.69 8.07
C VAL A 45 1.29 2.61 8.52
N PRO A 46 1.35 3.92 8.21
CA PRO A 46 0.23 4.82 8.44
C PRO A 46 -0.97 4.44 7.57
N VAL A 47 -2.18 4.49 8.14
CA VAL A 47 -3.42 4.10 7.46
C VAL A 47 -4.35 5.29 7.36
N ASP A 48 -4.88 5.54 6.16
CA ASP A 48 -6.01 6.45 5.94
C ASP A 48 -7.28 5.62 5.75
N PHE A 49 -8.20 5.67 6.72
CA PHE A 49 -9.55 5.12 6.59
C PHE A 49 -10.46 6.15 5.95
N ILE A 50 -11.10 5.80 4.86
CA ILE A 50 -12.07 6.66 4.19
C ILE A 50 -13.46 6.07 4.40
N GLY A 51 -14.30 6.77 5.13
CA GLY A 51 -15.67 6.37 5.43
C GLY A 51 -16.68 7.32 4.84
N VAL A 52 -17.83 6.79 4.43
CA VAL A 52 -18.97 7.57 3.94
C VAL A 52 -20.13 7.40 4.93
N LEU A 53 -20.77 8.49 5.33
CA LEU A 53 -21.85 8.46 6.32
C LEU A 53 -23.20 8.09 5.69
N ASP A 54 -23.48 8.60 4.48
CA ASP A 54 -24.70 8.31 3.75
C ASP A 54 -24.54 7.06 2.88
N ALA A 55 -25.30 6.02 3.18
CA ALA A 55 -25.32 4.76 2.41
C ALA A 55 -25.73 4.94 0.94
N GLY A 56 -26.40 6.05 0.61
CA GLY A 56 -26.87 6.31 -0.75
C GLY A 56 -27.92 5.27 -1.19
N ARG A 57 -27.54 4.46 -2.20
CA ARG A 57 -28.38 3.39 -2.75
C ARG A 57 -27.99 1.99 -2.25
N GLU A 58 -27.03 1.90 -1.36
CA GLU A 58 -26.59 0.64 -0.79
C GLU A 58 -27.57 0.12 0.25
N ASP A 59 -27.48 -1.17 0.57
CA ASP A 59 -28.21 -1.75 1.71
C ASP A 59 -27.69 -1.15 3.01
N GLU A 60 -28.59 -0.49 3.76
CA GLU A 60 -28.24 0.17 5.03
C GLU A 60 -27.67 -0.80 6.08
N GLY A 61 -28.05 -2.07 6.04
CA GLY A 61 -27.52 -3.10 6.93
C GLY A 61 -26.06 -3.41 6.62
N LEU A 62 -25.75 -3.62 5.35
CA LEU A 62 -24.38 -3.86 4.89
C LEU A 62 -23.50 -2.64 5.10
N HIS A 63 -24.00 -1.44 4.83
CA HIS A 63 -23.29 -0.20 5.09
C HIS A 63 -22.94 -0.02 6.57
N ARG A 64 -23.87 -0.27 7.49
CA ARG A 64 -23.60 -0.22 8.94
C ARG A 64 -22.52 -1.22 9.36
N ILE A 65 -22.53 -2.44 8.81
CA ILE A 65 -21.50 -3.44 9.08
C ILE A 65 -20.13 -2.95 8.60
N ALA A 66 -20.05 -2.42 7.38
CA ALA A 66 -18.82 -1.88 6.82
C ALA A 66 -18.28 -0.71 7.64
N PHE A 67 -19.15 0.22 8.03
CA PHE A 67 -18.78 1.36 8.86
C PHE A 67 -18.33 0.94 10.26
N ALA A 68 -19.02 -0.01 10.89
CA ALA A 68 -18.62 -0.56 12.19
C ALA A 68 -17.21 -1.22 12.12
N ASN A 69 -16.91 -1.94 11.04
CA ASN A 69 -15.57 -2.49 10.82
C ASN A 69 -14.51 -1.40 10.67
N LEU A 70 -14.80 -0.32 9.93
CA LEU A 70 -13.88 0.82 9.80
C LEU A 70 -13.52 1.39 11.17
N VAL A 71 -14.53 1.69 12.00
CA VAL A 71 -14.34 2.26 13.34
C VAL A 71 -13.59 1.29 14.25
N ALA A 72 -13.98 0.02 14.25
CA ALA A 72 -13.34 -1.02 15.06
C ALA A 72 -11.86 -1.23 14.68
N GLN A 73 -11.52 -1.20 13.39
CA GLN A 73 -10.14 -1.33 12.96
C GLN A 73 -9.29 -0.12 13.34
N ALA A 74 -9.83 1.09 13.23
CA ALA A 74 -9.16 2.31 13.69
C ALA A 74 -8.91 2.28 15.21
N GLU A 75 -9.89 1.84 16.00
CA GLU A 75 -9.75 1.66 17.44
C GLU A 75 -8.70 0.59 17.77
N ALA A 76 -8.74 -0.55 17.10
CA ALA A 76 -7.79 -1.64 17.33
C ALA A 76 -6.34 -1.23 17.02
N LEU A 77 -6.11 -0.45 15.98
CA LEU A 77 -4.79 0.11 15.64
C LEU A 77 -4.30 1.09 16.73
N MET A 78 -5.18 1.89 17.27
CA MET A 78 -4.86 2.87 18.31
C MET A 78 -4.56 2.20 19.65
N ARG A 79 -5.46 1.32 20.12
CA ARG A 79 -5.40 0.73 21.46
C ARG A 79 -4.50 -0.51 21.55
N GLY A 80 -4.55 -1.35 20.51
CA GLY A 80 -3.96 -2.68 20.56
C GLY A 80 -4.68 -3.61 21.54
N LYS A 81 -3.95 -4.65 22.01
CA LYS A 81 -4.38 -5.59 23.06
C LYS A 81 -3.18 -5.99 23.91
N THR A 82 -3.27 -5.80 25.19
CA THR A 82 -2.22 -6.15 26.15
C THR A 82 -2.10 -7.66 26.35
N ALA A 83 -0.97 -8.10 26.90
CA ALA A 83 -0.78 -9.51 27.28
C ALA A 83 -1.81 -9.98 28.32
N ALA A 84 -2.15 -9.12 29.30
CA ALA A 84 -3.13 -9.44 30.32
C ALA A 84 -4.55 -9.64 29.74
N GLU A 85 -4.95 -8.78 28.80
CA GLU A 85 -6.25 -8.91 28.11
C GLU A 85 -6.28 -10.18 27.25
N ALA A 86 -5.22 -10.45 26.48
CA ALA A 86 -5.15 -11.64 25.64
C ALA A 86 -5.15 -12.93 26.48
N GLU A 87 -4.45 -12.96 27.59
CA GLU A 87 -4.42 -14.07 28.54
C GLU A 87 -5.78 -14.32 29.16
N ALA A 88 -6.45 -13.25 29.65
CA ALA A 88 -7.79 -13.34 30.23
C ALA A 88 -8.83 -13.89 29.22
N GLU A 89 -8.79 -13.42 27.99
CA GLU A 89 -9.65 -13.93 26.91
C GLU A 89 -9.42 -15.43 26.64
N MET A 90 -8.16 -15.86 26.57
CA MET A 90 -7.83 -17.27 26.33
C MET A 90 -8.27 -18.18 27.50
N ARG A 91 -8.11 -17.73 28.74
CA ARG A 91 -8.63 -18.45 29.93
C ARG A 91 -10.16 -18.53 29.91
N ALA A 92 -10.81 -17.41 29.60
CA ALA A 92 -12.28 -17.38 29.50
C ALA A 92 -12.81 -18.32 28.39
N ALA A 93 -12.01 -18.51 27.32
CA ALA A 93 -12.29 -19.48 26.25
C ALA A 93 -11.94 -20.95 26.63
N GLY A 94 -11.45 -21.20 27.86
CA GLY A 94 -11.13 -22.54 28.34
C GLY A 94 -9.86 -23.18 27.76
N LEU A 95 -8.91 -22.39 27.28
CA LEU A 95 -7.66 -22.92 26.79
C LEU A 95 -6.79 -23.40 27.96
N PRO A 96 -6.05 -24.54 27.83
CA PRO A 96 -5.12 -25.01 28.83
C PRO A 96 -3.88 -24.09 28.92
N GLU A 97 -3.23 -24.03 30.08
CA GLU A 97 -2.15 -23.08 30.39
C GLU A 97 -0.94 -23.20 29.45
N ASP A 98 -0.58 -24.43 29.03
CA ASP A 98 0.49 -24.66 28.06
C ASP A 98 0.17 -24.04 26.69
N ARG A 99 -1.08 -24.09 26.26
CA ARG A 99 -1.53 -23.46 25.02
C ARG A 99 -1.59 -21.95 25.15
N ILE A 100 -2.00 -21.45 26.32
CA ILE A 100 -2.01 -20.00 26.60
C ILE A 100 -0.55 -19.48 26.52
N ALA A 101 0.38 -20.11 27.20
CA ALA A 101 1.79 -19.71 27.17
C ALA A 101 2.36 -19.70 25.73
N ALA A 102 2.04 -20.70 24.93
CA ALA A 102 2.50 -20.78 23.54
C ALA A 102 1.87 -19.70 22.64
N LEU A 103 0.58 -19.35 22.83
CA LEU A 103 -0.16 -18.45 21.95
C LEU A 103 -0.08 -16.99 22.38
N LEU A 104 0.18 -16.69 23.65
CA LEU A 104 0.17 -15.35 24.20
C LEU A 104 1.03 -14.35 23.43
N PRO A 105 2.29 -14.65 23.05
CA PRO A 105 3.09 -13.72 22.28
C PRO A 105 2.50 -13.34 20.91
N HIS A 106 1.69 -14.23 20.33
CA HIS A 106 1.05 -14.03 19.03
C HIS A 106 -0.28 -13.27 19.11
N ARG A 107 -0.84 -13.12 20.31
CA ARG A 107 -2.13 -12.46 20.53
C ARG A 107 -2.03 -11.09 21.19
N VAL A 108 -0.82 -10.60 21.38
CA VAL A 108 -0.54 -9.23 21.84
C VAL A 108 -0.46 -8.31 20.63
N PHE A 109 -1.14 -7.19 20.70
CA PHE A 109 -1.11 -6.16 19.67
C PHE A 109 -0.57 -4.88 20.28
N PRO A 110 0.53 -4.31 19.76
CA PRO A 110 1.20 -3.18 20.40
C PRO A 110 0.36 -1.90 20.46
N GLY A 111 -0.62 -1.75 19.57
CA GLY A 111 -1.34 -0.49 19.45
C GLY A 111 -0.45 0.66 18.96
N ASN A 112 -0.90 1.89 19.18
CA ASN A 112 -0.19 3.10 18.76
C ASN A 112 0.27 3.08 17.29
N ARG A 113 -0.53 2.44 16.43
CA ARG A 113 -0.33 2.40 14.98
C ARG A 113 -1.04 3.61 14.39
N PRO A 114 -0.31 4.51 13.69
CA PRO A 114 -0.87 5.76 13.22
C PRO A 114 -1.95 5.51 12.16
N SER A 115 -3.09 6.16 12.35
CA SER A 115 -4.17 6.16 11.37
C SER A 115 -4.92 7.49 11.37
N ASN A 116 -5.49 7.84 10.22
CA ASN A 116 -6.43 8.92 10.06
C ASN A 116 -7.78 8.35 9.67
N VAL A 117 -8.86 9.04 10.05
CA VAL A 117 -10.19 8.73 9.57
C VAL A 117 -10.71 9.95 8.83
N LEU A 118 -10.97 9.79 7.54
CA LEU A 118 -11.59 10.80 6.68
C LEU A 118 -13.06 10.40 6.51
N LEU A 119 -13.95 11.24 7.01
CA LEU A 119 -15.40 11.03 6.90
C LEU A 119 -15.96 11.95 5.81
N LEU A 120 -16.68 11.37 4.89
CA LEU A 120 -17.43 12.06 3.84
C LEU A 120 -18.92 11.94 4.20
N ASP A 121 -19.66 13.04 4.15
CA ASP A 121 -21.11 13.00 4.38
C ASP A 121 -21.78 12.08 3.37
N ARG A 122 -21.38 12.19 2.12
CA ARG A 122 -21.80 11.32 1.00
C ARG A 122 -20.69 11.20 -0.03
N LEU A 123 -20.74 10.15 -0.83
CA LEU A 123 -19.87 9.99 -1.99
C LEU A 123 -20.60 10.50 -3.24
N ASP A 124 -20.30 11.72 -3.62
CA ASP A 124 -20.78 12.37 -4.83
C ASP A 124 -19.59 12.92 -5.65
N PRO A 125 -19.81 13.42 -6.89
CA PRO A 125 -18.72 13.96 -7.70
C PRO A 125 -17.95 15.09 -7.05
N PHE A 126 -18.59 15.91 -6.23
CA PHE A 126 -17.93 17.00 -5.53
C PHE A 126 -17.00 16.49 -4.42
N THR A 127 -17.50 15.62 -3.54
CA THR A 127 -16.71 15.08 -2.42
C THR A 127 -15.59 14.18 -2.92
N LEU A 128 -15.82 13.39 -3.98
CA LEU A 128 -14.76 12.62 -4.62
C LEU A 128 -13.67 13.54 -5.21
N GLY A 129 -14.06 14.59 -5.93
CA GLY A 129 -13.13 15.59 -6.46
C GLY A 129 -12.32 16.29 -5.37
N ALA A 130 -12.95 16.65 -4.26
CA ALA A 130 -12.30 17.23 -3.09
C ALA A 130 -11.29 16.25 -2.45
N LEU A 131 -11.63 14.98 -2.32
CA LEU A 131 -10.74 13.94 -1.81
C LEU A 131 -9.51 13.76 -2.70
N ILE A 132 -9.70 13.68 -4.02
CA ILE A 132 -8.59 13.58 -5.00
C ILE A 132 -7.69 14.82 -4.87
N ALA A 133 -8.26 16.03 -4.88
CA ALA A 133 -7.51 17.26 -4.74
C ALA A 133 -6.73 17.34 -3.42
N ALA A 134 -7.28 16.83 -2.32
CA ALA A 134 -6.57 16.75 -1.03
C ALA A 134 -5.32 15.87 -1.12
N TYR A 135 -5.39 14.72 -1.79
CA TYR A 135 -4.21 13.84 -2.00
C TYR A 135 -3.20 14.43 -2.98
N GLU A 136 -3.65 15.11 -4.03
CA GLU A 136 -2.76 15.85 -4.94
C GLU A 136 -2.03 16.95 -4.20
N HIS A 137 -2.76 17.71 -3.39
CA HIS A 137 -2.18 18.80 -2.59
C HIS A 137 -1.19 18.26 -1.54
N ARG A 138 -1.50 17.14 -0.89
CA ARG A 138 -0.57 16.45 0.01
C ARG A 138 0.73 16.08 -0.70
N THR A 139 0.63 15.52 -1.91
CA THR A 139 1.80 15.15 -2.72
C THR A 139 2.65 16.38 -3.05
N PHE A 140 2.02 17.47 -3.45
CA PHE A 140 2.69 18.75 -3.72
C PHE A 140 3.42 19.28 -2.49
N VAL A 141 2.73 19.37 -1.35
CA VAL A 141 3.31 19.87 -0.10
C VAL A 141 4.49 19.03 0.37
N GLN A 142 4.38 17.70 0.28
CA GLN A 142 5.47 16.78 0.59
C GLN A 142 6.69 17.04 -0.31
N GLY A 143 6.47 17.25 -1.60
CA GLY A 143 7.55 17.56 -2.55
C GLY A 143 8.26 18.86 -2.22
N VAL A 144 7.51 19.88 -1.81
CA VAL A 144 8.08 21.15 -1.34
C VAL A 144 8.91 20.97 -0.05
N ILE A 145 8.39 20.20 0.92
CA ILE A 145 9.10 19.92 2.18
C ILE A 145 10.39 19.16 1.95
N TRP A 146 10.39 18.18 1.05
CA TRP A 146 11.55 17.37 0.72
C TRP A 146 12.48 18.02 -0.32
N ASP A 147 12.06 19.14 -0.89
CA ASP A 147 12.79 19.87 -1.93
C ASP A 147 13.11 18.99 -3.16
N VAL A 148 12.12 18.23 -3.64
CA VAL A 148 12.28 17.30 -4.76
C VAL A 148 11.38 17.68 -5.94
N ASN A 149 11.79 17.29 -7.16
CA ASN A 149 10.98 17.45 -8.36
C ASN A 149 9.79 16.50 -8.34
N SER A 150 8.66 16.96 -7.77
CA SER A 150 7.40 16.22 -7.81
C SER A 150 6.88 16.12 -9.25
N PHE A 151 6.08 15.08 -9.51
CA PHE A 151 5.36 14.81 -10.76
C PHE A 151 6.22 14.43 -11.97
N ASP A 152 7.54 14.54 -11.93
CA ASP A 152 8.43 13.99 -12.94
C ASP A 152 8.52 12.47 -12.85
N GLN A 153 8.60 11.80 -14.00
CA GLN A 153 8.54 10.35 -14.12
C GLN A 153 9.75 9.76 -14.87
N TRP A 154 10.96 10.24 -14.59
CA TRP A 154 12.17 9.79 -15.31
C TRP A 154 12.40 8.28 -15.25
N GLY A 155 12.04 7.62 -14.14
CA GLY A 155 12.11 6.17 -14.04
C GLY A 155 11.14 5.45 -14.98
N VAL A 156 9.93 6.00 -15.17
CA VAL A 156 8.94 5.47 -16.13
C VAL A 156 9.41 5.71 -17.56
N GLU A 157 10.00 6.86 -17.85
CA GLU A 157 10.54 7.18 -19.17
C GLU A 157 11.67 6.22 -19.55
N LEU A 158 12.58 5.93 -18.62
CA LEU A 158 13.62 4.91 -18.81
C LEU A 158 13.00 3.55 -19.16
N GLY A 159 11.99 3.12 -18.41
CA GLY A 159 11.27 1.87 -18.67
C GLY A 159 10.64 1.82 -20.05
N LYS A 160 10.01 2.91 -20.52
CA LYS A 160 9.43 3.00 -21.87
C LYS A 160 10.49 2.92 -22.96
N GLN A 161 11.65 3.57 -22.79
CA GLN A 161 12.75 3.51 -23.74
C GLN A 161 13.31 2.08 -23.87
N LEU A 162 13.48 1.40 -22.73
CA LEU A 162 13.92 0.00 -22.73
C LEU A 162 12.87 -0.93 -23.34
N ALA A 163 11.58 -0.72 -23.02
CA ALA A 163 10.48 -1.51 -23.58
C ALA A 163 10.40 -1.39 -25.10
N ALA A 164 10.65 -0.21 -25.68
CA ALA A 164 10.67 -0.04 -27.13
C ALA A 164 11.78 -0.87 -27.81
N ARG A 165 12.95 -0.97 -27.17
CA ARG A 165 14.05 -1.83 -27.65
C ARG A 165 13.68 -3.31 -27.58
N VAL A 166 13.19 -3.75 -26.43
CA VAL A 166 12.75 -5.14 -26.24
C VAL A 166 11.64 -5.51 -27.22
N LEU A 167 10.66 -4.61 -27.45
CA LEU A 167 9.58 -4.86 -28.39
C LEU A 167 10.08 -5.14 -29.82
N ALA A 168 11.07 -4.37 -30.27
CA ALA A 168 11.67 -4.59 -31.59
C ALA A 168 12.36 -5.97 -31.67
N GLU A 169 12.96 -6.44 -30.59
CA GLU A 169 13.65 -7.73 -30.51
C GLU A 169 12.71 -8.93 -30.32
N LEU A 170 11.48 -8.72 -29.87
CA LEU A 170 10.47 -9.76 -29.76
C LEU A 170 9.88 -10.20 -31.11
N ASP A 171 10.09 -9.42 -32.18
CA ASP A 171 9.69 -9.85 -33.56
C ASP A 171 10.50 -11.10 -33.94
N PRO A 172 9.87 -12.21 -34.32
CA PRO A 172 10.54 -13.43 -34.74
C PRO A 172 11.52 -13.24 -35.91
N ARG A 173 11.34 -12.18 -36.71
CA ARG A 173 12.18 -11.84 -37.86
C ARG A 173 13.38 -10.94 -37.49
N ALA A 174 13.37 -10.41 -36.26
CA ALA A 174 14.49 -9.58 -35.82
C ALA A 174 15.76 -10.41 -35.63
N VAL A 175 16.91 -9.76 -35.81
CA VAL A 175 18.19 -10.35 -35.45
C VAL A 175 18.21 -10.65 -33.95
N SER A 176 18.87 -11.75 -33.57
CA SER A 176 19.01 -12.12 -32.17
C SER A 176 19.63 -10.97 -31.35
N PRO A 177 19.18 -10.75 -30.11
CA PRO A 177 19.71 -9.69 -29.24
C PRO A 177 21.24 -9.82 -29.12
N SER A 178 21.96 -8.71 -29.29
CA SER A 178 23.39 -8.73 -29.10
C SER A 178 23.75 -8.91 -27.62
N GLU A 179 24.83 -9.63 -27.33
CA GLU A 179 25.31 -9.84 -25.95
C GLU A 179 25.64 -8.52 -25.20
N ARG A 180 25.84 -7.43 -25.94
CA ARG A 180 26.14 -6.10 -25.39
C ARG A 180 24.90 -5.24 -25.15
N ALA A 181 23.74 -5.63 -25.67
CA ALA A 181 22.51 -4.83 -25.56
C ALA A 181 21.73 -5.12 -24.29
N HIS A 182 21.81 -6.35 -23.76
CA HIS A 182 21.03 -6.81 -22.60
C HIS A 182 21.88 -7.66 -21.66
N ASP A 183 21.51 -7.63 -20.37
CA ASP A 183 21.99 -8.60 -19.41
C ASP A 183 21.49 -10.02 -19.74
N ALA A 184 22.09 -11.04 -19.11
CA ALA A 184 21.79 -12.43 -19.39
C ALA A 184 20.32 -12.80 -19.08
N SER A 185 19.73 -12.21 -18.05
CA SER A 185 18.32 -12.47 -17.66
C SER A 185 17.37 -11.92 -18.73
N THR A 186 17.55 -10.66 -19.12
CA THR A 186 16.72 -10.01 -20.15
C THR A 186 16.80 -10.75 -21.48
N ARG A 187 18.00 -11.12 -21.91
CA ARG A 187 18.20 -11.90 -23.13
C ARG A 187 17.49 -13.26 -23.07
N GLY A 188 17.66 -13.99 -21.97
CA GLY A 188 17.00 -15.28 -21.79
C GLY A 188 15.47 -15.20 -21.84
N LEU A 189 14.89 -14.12 -21.32
CA LEU A 189 13.44 -13.89 -21.40
C LEU A 189 12.98 -13.62 -22.84
N ILE A 190 13.71 -12.80 -23.60
CA ILE A 190 13.42 -12.51 -25.01
C ILE A 190 13.52 -13.80 -25.85
N GLU A 191 14.58 -14.57 -25.69
CA GLU A 191 14.77 -15.85 -26.39
C GLU A 191 13.66 -16.85 -26.07
N ARG A 192 13.28 -16.98 -24.79
CA ARG A 192 12.20 -17.86 -24.37
C ARG A 192 10.85 -17.45 -24.95
N TYR A 193 10.54 -16.15 -24.99
CA TYR A 193 9.32 -15.64 -25.61
C TYR A 193 9.29 -15.96 -27.12
N ARG A 194 10.40 -15.75 -27.82
CA ARG A 194 10.52 -16.02 -29.27
C ARG A 194 10.42 -17.51 -29.61
N ALA A 195 10.93 -18.37 -28.73
CA ALA A 195 10.89 -19.82 -28.89
C ALA A 195 9.53 -20.45 -28.53
N HIS A 196 8.61 -19.68 -27.93
CA HIS A 196 7.30 -20.23 -27.53
C HIS A 196 6.43 -20.47 -28.78
N PRO A 197 5.93 -21.70 -28.99
CA PRO A 197 5.02 -22.00 -30.09
C PRO A 197 3.76 -21.12 -30.00
N ARG A 198 3.33 -20.52 -31.10
CA ARG A 198 2.10 -19.74 -31.23
C ARG A 198 0.98 -20.61 -31.79
#